data_353c5c619f183bf2acebbf90bd9effda
#
_entry.id   353c5c619f183bf2acebbf90bd9effda
#
_cell.length_a   1.000
_cell.length_b   1.000
_cell.length_c   1.000
_cell.angle_alpha   90.00
_cell.angle_beta   90.00
_cell.angle_gamma   90.00
#
_symmetry.space_group_name_H-M   'P 1'
#
loop_
_entity.id
_entity.type
_entity.pdbx_description
1 polymer ?
#
loop_
_entity_poly.entity_id
_entity_poly.type
_entity_poly.pdbx_seq_one_letter_code
_entity_poly.pdbx_strand_id
1 'polypeptide(L)'
;MTLPATATTHAMPFCERSALLKGLGITLMVNTGIALMLWWAVGGPFDEQMVYSQAIGVSIWALTNAGARCLSRPTDPGGFPRGWRAAVLVPTSVGLGASIGMTVGNLYAGHGDKLLIHTHPKMAWTMMVMTFVIGGAMTLYFYLVGKSNYLQNELERTQRQTAEAQLKLLESQLEPHMLFNTLANLRVLIGLDPAKAQAMLDHLIAYLRATLAASRQSGHAATHTLATEFARLNDYLALMAIRMGPRLHVTLDLPADLQDHPIPPLLLQPLVENAIQHGLEPKVGGGHIVVKASRCGLPDAPALCLEVTDDGVGTQNSLPNAQTGNGFGTAQVRERLATAYGTHAAFEMIANTSSGICARVTIGLKS
;
A
#
# COMPACT_ATOMS: atom_id res chain seq x y z
N MET A 1 1.23 23.62 -31.29
CA MET A 1 -0.16 23.72 -31.75
C MET A 1 -0.93 22.58 -31.06
N THR A 2 -1.39 22.86 -29.85
CA THR A 2 -2.06 21.89 -28.95
C THR A 2 -3.57 22.07 -29.11
N LEU A 3 -4.25 21.04 -29.58
CA LEU A 3 -5.71 20.97 -29.70
C LEU A 3 -6.37 21.05 -28.31
N PRO A 4 -7.49 21.78 -28.16
CA PRO A 4 -8.21 21.84 -26.90
C PRO A 4 -8.91 20.51 -26.63
N ALA A 5 -8.77 20.04 -25.41
CA ALA A 5 -9.46 18.86 -24.89
C ALA A 5 -10.98 19.08 -24.96
N THR A 6 -11.64 18.28 -25.78
CA THR A 6 -13.09 18.16 -25.86
C THR A 6 -13.66 17.83 -24.47
N ALA A 7 -14.58 18.66 -24.03
CA ALA A 7 -15.38 18.42 -22.82
C ALA A 7 -16.17 17.13 -23.00
N THR A 8 -15.65 16.05 -22.46
CA THR A 8 -16.39 14.80 -22.31
C THR A 8 -17.48 15.02 -21.27
N THR A 9 -18.72 15.04 -21.73
CA THR A 9 -19.91 14.87 -20.87
C THR A 9 -19.77 13.54 -20.13
N HIS A 10 -19.21 13.60 -18.91
CA HIS A 10 -19.13 12.44 -18.04
C HIS A 10 -20.54 11.98 -17.70
N ALA A 11 -20.98 10.90 -18.35
CA ALA A 11 -22.11 10.11 -17.85
C ALA A 11 -21.77 9.71 -16.41
N MET A 12 -22.61 10.15 -15.46
CA MET A 12 -22.41 9.83 -14.03
C MET A 12 -22.19 8.32 -13.85
N PRO A 13 -21.17 7.88 -13.14
CA PRO A 13 -20.96 6.48 -12.86
C PRO A 13 -22.19 5.90 -12.13
N PHE A 14 -22.54 4.67 -12.44
CA PHE A 14 -23.72 3.95 -11.91
C PHE A 14 -23.84 4.03 -10.38
N CYS A 15 -22.70 4.10 -9.68
CA CYS A 15 -22.61 4.24 -8.23
C CYS A 15 -23.15 5.58 -7.70
N GLU A 16 -22.94 6.69 -8.43
CA GLU A 16 -23.50 8.00 -8.06
C GLU A 16 -25.01 8.08 -8.23
N ARG A 17 -25.55 7.46 -9.28
CA ARG A 17 -27.01 7.41 -9.50
C ARG A 17 -27.73 6.65 -8.40
N SER A 18 -27.16 5.53 -7.93
CA SER A 18 -27.77 4.75 -6.86
C SER A 18 -27.79 5.50 -5.52
N ALA A 19 -26.75 6.27 -5.22
CA ALA A 19 -26.67 7.10 -4.01
C ALA A 19 -27.71 8.25 -4.05
N LEU A 20 -27.88 8.89 -5.21
CA LEU A 20 -28.91 9.94 -5.38
C LEU A 20 -30.33 9.38 -5.23
N LEU A 21 -30.62 8.25 -5.86
CA LEU A 21 -31.94 7.61 -5.74
C LEU A 21 -32.25 7.18 -4.29
N LYS A 22 -31.26 6.64 -3.56
CA LYS A 22 -31.41 6.35 -2.14
C LYS A 22 -31.66 7.61 -1.31
N GLY A 23 -30.91 8.69 -1.57
CA GLY A 23 -31.10 9.98 -0.90
C GLY A 23 -32.51 10.56 -1.15
N LEU A 24 -32.95 10.54 -2.39
CA LEU A 24 -34.31 10.95 -2.73
C LEU A 24 -35.39 10.10 -2.02
N GLY A 25 -35.21 8.77 -2.03
CA GLY A 25 -36.13 7.85 -1.34
C GLY A 25 -36.25 8.13 0.15
N ILE A 26 -35.13 8.36 0.84
CA ILE A 26 -35.11 8.73 2.26
C ILE A 26 -35.82 10.08 2.46
N THR A 27 -35.55 11.07 1.61
CA THR A 27 -36.20 12.39 1.68
C THR A 27 -37.73 12.27 1.53
N LEU A 28 -38.19 11.51 0.55
CA LEU A 28 -39.65 11.28 0.36
C LEU A 28 -40.30 10.59 1.56
N MET A 29 -39.60 9.61 2.14
CA MET A 29 -40.09 8.90 3.34
C MET A 29 -40.20 9.83 4.55
N VAL A 30 -39.17 10.62 4.82
CA VAL A 30 -39.18 11.59 5.93
C VAL A 30 -40.26 12.65 5.73
N ASN A 31 -40.39 13.19 4.51
CA ASN A 31 -41.40 14.18 4.20
C ASN A 31 -42.83 13.63 4.37
N THR A 32 -43.06 12.35 4.01
CA THR A 32 -44.34 11.68 4.26
C THR A 32 -44.64 11.58 5.77
N GLY A 33 -43.60 11.24 6.57
CA GLY A 33 -43.74 11.23 8.04
C GLY A 33 -44.07 12.62 8.61
N ILE A 34 -43.46 13.68 8.09
CA ILE A 34 -43.73 15.06 8.47
C ILE A 34 -45.18 15.44 8.09
N ALA A 35 -45.65 15.10 6.90
CA ALA A 35 -47.01 15.37 6.46
C ALA A 35 -48.04 14.69 7.34
N LEU A 36 -47.82 13.43 7.72
CA LEU A 36 -48.67 12.68 8.64
C LEU A 36 -48.69 13.32 10.04
N MET A 37 -47.54 13.74 10.56
CA MET A 37 -47.42 14.41 11.83
C MET A 37 -48.17 15.75 11.83
N LEU A 38 -47.99 16.55 10.78
CA LEU A 38 -48.70 17.83 10.65
C LEU A 38 -50.20 17.64 10.51
N TRP A 39 -50.68 16.69 9.74
CA TRP A 39 -52.08 16.34 9.61
C TRP A 39 -52.72 15.98 10.94
N TRP A 40 -52.03 15.16 11.76
CA TRP A 40 -52.47 14.78 13.08
C TRP A 40 -52.50 15.94 14.08
N ALA A 41 -51.45 16.81 14.04
CA ALA A 41 -51.25 17.88 15.03
C ALA A 41 -52.03 19.16 14.72
N VAL A 42 -52.15 19.49 13.44
CA VAL A 42 -52.74 20.78 12.99
C VAL A 42 -54.16 20.58 12.40
N GLY A 43 -54.43 19.36 11.89
CA GLY A 43 -55.64 19.07 11.12
C GLY A 43 -55.59 19.63 9.71
N GLY A 44 -56.74 19.64 9.02
CA GLY A 44 -56.85 20.09 7.64
C GLY A 44 -56.76 18.95 6.61
N PRO A 45 -56.82 19.26 5.32
CA PRO A 45 -56.75 18.27 4.24
C PRO A 45 -55.39 17.58 4.21
N PHE A 46 -55.36 16.25 4.22
CA PHE A 46 -54.11 15.48 4.20
C PHE A 46 -53.30 15.69 2.91
N ASP A 47 -53.97 15.79 1.78
CA ASP A 47 -53.37 16.00 0.48
C ASP A 47 -52.63 17.34 0.40
N GLU A 48 -53.13 18.42 0.97
CA GLU A 48 -52.44 19.69 1.06
C GLU A 48 -51.14 19.57 1.89
N GLN A 49 -51.21 18.95 3.07
CA GLN A 49 -50.06 18.73 3.95
C GLN A 49 -48.98 17.90 3.25
N MET A 50 -49.40 16.90 2.47
CA MET A 50 -48.50 16.06 1.70
C MET A 50 -47.78 16.85 0.60
N VAL A 51 -48.54 17.67 -0.16
CA VAL A 51 -47.94 18.49 -1.24
C VAL A 51 -46.95 19.50 -0.67
N TYR A 52 -47.30 20.21 0.40
CA TYR A 52 -46.37 21.15 1.05
C TYR A 52 -45.10 20.44 1.52
N SER A 53 -45.21 19.35 2.23
CA SER A 53 -44.06 18.64 2.78
C SER A 53 -43.18 18.07 1.69
N GLN A 54 -43.75 17.45 0.65
CA GLN A 54 -42.96 16.89 -0.45
C GLN A 54 -42.29 17.99 -1.29
N ALA A 55 -43.05 19.06 -1.63
CA ALA A 55 -42.51 20.15 -2.43
C ALA A 55 -41.34 20.87 -1.74
N ILE A 56 -41.45 21.15 -0.44
CA ILE A 56 -40.39 21.78 0.36
C ILE A 56 -39.17 20.84 0.43
N GLY A 57 -39.33 19.60 0.84
CA GLY A 57 -38.24 18.69 1.09
C GLY A 57 -37.48 18.29 -0.19
N VAL A 58 -38.23 18.04 -1.30
CA VAL A 58 -37.60 17.73 -2.60
C VAL A 58 -36.83 18.94 -3.15
N SER A 59 -37.40 20.16 -3.01
CA SER A 59 -36.69 21.37 -3.44
C SER A 59 -35.42 21.63 -2.66
N ILE A 60 -35.44 21.46 -1.33
CA ILE A 60 -34.21 21.56 -0.48
C ILE A 60 -33.20 20.50 -0.90
N TRP A 61 -33.61 19.25 -1.07
CA TRP A 61 -32.75 18.15 -1.47
C TRP A 61 -32.11 18.44 -2.85
N ALA A 62 -32.87 18.87 -3.83
CA ALA A 62 -32.40 19.16 -5.17
C ALA A 62 -31.40 20.32 -5.18
N LEU A 63 -31.72 21.44 -4.50
CA LEU A 63 -30.85 22.62 -4.41
C LEU A 63 -29.55 22.30 -3.66
N THR A 64 -29.64 21.53 -2.56
CA THR A 64 -28.44 21.12 -1.80
C THR A 64 -27.52 20.24 -2.65
N ASN A 65 -28.08 19.25 -3.37
CA ASN A 65 -27.28 18.39 -4.23
C ASN A 65 -26.70 19.13 -5.45
N ALA A 66 -27.46 20.00 -6.08
CA ALA A 66 -26.97 20.82 -7.20
C ALA A 66 -25.87 21.80 -6.74
N GLY A 67 -26.13 22.50 -5.63
CA GLY A 67 -25.16 23.43 -5.06
C GLY A 67 -23.89 22.74 -4.54
N ALA A 68 -24.02 21.56 -3.95
CA ALA A 68 -22.86 20.77 -3.54
C ALA A 68 -21.95 20.44 -4.72
N ARG A 69 -22.51 20.03 -5.88
CA ARG A 69 -21.74 19.74 -7.09
C ARG A 69 -21.03 20.97 -7.65
N CYS A 70 -21.69 22.14 -7.58
CA CYS A 70 -21.11 23.38 -8.09
C CYS A 70 -20.00 23.93 -7.16
N LEU A 71 -20.16 23.79 -5.85
CA LEU A 71 -19.25 24.37 -4.86
C LEU A 71 -18.20 23.40 -4.32
N SER A 72 -18.31 22.09 -4.53
CA SER A 72 -17.31 21.11 -4.10
C SER A 72 -16.04 21.20 -4.96
N ARG A 73 -14.90 20.94 -4.31
CA ARG A 73 -13.59 20.76 -4.95
C ARG A 73 -13.25 19.26 -5.04
N PRO A 74 -12.35 18.85 -5.94
CA PRO A 74 -11.90 17.45 -6.01
C PRO A 74 -11.32 16.90 -4.70
N THR A 75 -10.86 17.81 -3.81
CA THR A 75 -10.30 17.49 -2.50
C THR A 75 -11.35 17.41 -1.38
N ASP A 76 -12.61 17.73 -1.65
CA ASP A 76 -13.65 17.70 -0.63
C ASP A 76 -14.19 16.25 -0.45
N PRO A 77 -14.15 15.69 0.78
CA PRO A 77 -14.59 14.32 1.03
C PRO A 77 -16.09 14.14 0.77
N GLY A 78 -16.43 13.10 0.02
CA GLY A 78 -17.82 12.78 -0.30
C GLY A 78 -18.52 13.77 -1.23
N GLY A 79 -17.76 14.65 -1.92
CA GLY A 79 -18.33 15.61 -2.87
C GLY A 79 -19.18 16.72 -2.23
N PHE A 80 -19.01 16.98 -0.92
CA PHE A 80 -19.71 18.05 -0.21
C PHE A 80 -18.70 19.16 0.18
N PRO A 81 -19.02 20.45 -0.08
CA PRO A 81 -18.11 21.56 0.16
C PRO A 81 -17.77 21.70 1.65
N ARG A 82 -16.56 22.20 1.97
CA ARG A 82 -16.06 22.40 3.33
C ARG A 82 -16.08 23.87 3.76
N GLY A 83 -16.07 24.08 5.07
CA GLY A 83 -15.93 25.40 5.71
C GLY A 83 -17.07 26.35 5.35
N TRP A 84 -16.73 27.61 5.06
CA TRP A 84 -17.69 28.67 4.78
C TRP A 84 -18.62 28.35 3.59
N ARG A 85 -18.15 27.57 2.59
CA ARG A 85 -18.96 27.15 1.43
C ARG A 85 -20.17 26.28 1.84
N ALA A 86 -19.96 25.35 2.79
CA ALA A 86 -21.02 24.57 3.37
C ALA A 86 -21.96 25.44 4.24
N ALA A 87 -21.36 26.37 5.02
CA ALA A 87 -22.12 27.29 5.87
C ALA A 87 -23.03 28.24 5.07
N VAL A 88 -22.69 28.55 3.84
CA VAL A 88 -23.56 29.33 2.92
C VAL A 88 -24.54 28.42 2.17
N LEU A 89 -24.08 27.28 1.66
CA LEU A 89 -24.90 26.37 0.86
C LEU A 89 -26.14 25.88 1.63
N VAL A 90 -25.96 25.44 2.87
CA VAL A 90 -27.07 24.82 3.63
C VAL A 90 -28.20 25.79 3.91
N PRO A 91 -27.98 26.99 4.52
CA PRO A 91 -29.06 27.94 4.77
C PRO A 91 -29.71 28.45 3.49
N THR A 92 -28.92 28.71 2.43
CA THR A 92 -29.48 29.18 1.16
C THR A 92 -30.33 28.12 0.49
N SER A 93 -29.92 26.86 0.47
CA SER A 93 -30.72 25.75 -0.09
C SER A 93 -32.00 25.52 0.70
N VAL A 94 -31.96 25.61 2.04
CA VAL A 94 -33.12 25.50 2.90
C VAL A 94 -34.08 26.67 2.67
N GLY A 95 -33.59 27.90 2.67
CA GLY A 95 -34.40 29.09 2.47
C GLY A 95 -35.08 29.13 1.08
N LEU A 96 -34.29 28.93 0.02
CA LEU A 96 -34.84 28.90 -1.36
C LEU A 96 -35.74 27.70 -1.58
N GLY A 97 -35.40 26.51 -1.08
CA GLY A 97 -36.19 25.31 -1.23
C GLY A 97 -37.54 25.42 -0.47
N ALA A 98 -37.54 26.01 0.71
CA ALA A 98 -38.76 26.29 1.47
C ALA A 98 -39.66 27.28 0.70
N SER A 99 -39.09 28.35 0.15
CA SER A 99 -39.83 29.34 -0.63
C SER A 99 -40.47 28.71 -1.89
N ILE A 100 -39.72 27.92 -2.64
CA ILE A 100 -40.21 27.20 -3.82
C ILE A 100 -41.33 26.23 -3.40
N GLY A 101 -41.09 25.41 -2.37
CA GLY A 101 -42.05 24.42 -1.93
C GLY A 101 -43.34 25.04 -1.40
N MET A 102 -43.25 26.16 -0.67
CA MET A 102 -44.43 26.92 -0.23
C MET A 102 -45.20 27.47 -1.42
N THR A 103 -44.56 28.01 -2.43
CA THR A 103 -45.22 28.52 -3.64
C THR A 103 -45.98 27.39 -4.33
N VAL A 104 -45.38 26.22 -4.49
CA VAL A 104 -46.00 25.03 -5.09
C VAL A 104 -47.21 24.59 -4.25
N GLY A 105 -47.07 24.54 -2.92
CA GLY A 105 -48.14 24.20 -2.02
C GLY A 105 -49.32 25.18 -2.08
N ASN A 106 -49.06 26.51 -2.11
CA ASN A 106 -50.08 27.54 -2.22
C ASN A 106 -50.85 27.47 -3.55
N LEU A 107 -50.14 27.19 -4.65
CA LEU A 107 -50.77 26.99 -5.96
C LEU A 107 -51.71 25.78 -5.94
N TYR A 108 -51.32 24.67 -5.29
CA TYR A 108 -52.13 23.49 -5.18
C TYR A 108 -53.39 23.73 -4.29
N ALA A 109 -53.21 24.38 -3.14
CA ALA A 109 -54.27 24.65 -2.18
C ALA A 109 -55.21 25.81 -2.60
N GLY A 110 -54.93 26.49 -3.74
CA GLY A 110 -55.76 27.57 -4.22
C GLY A 110 -55.75 28.85 -3.35
N HIS A 111 -54.75 28.98 -2.47
CA HIS A 111 -54.62 30.11 -1.54
C HIS A 111 -54.10 31.40 -2.17
N GLY A 112 -53.68 31.38 -3.44
CA GLY A 112 -53.15 32.53 -4.15
C GLY A 112 -51.92 33.13 -3.49
N ASP A 113 -51.63 34.42 -3.77
CA ASP A 113 -50.44 35.14 -3.24
C ASP A 113 -50.56 35.58 -1.76
N LYS A 114 -51.55 35.08 -0.99
CA LYS A 114 -51.66 35.43 0.42
C LYS A 114 -50.54 34.70 1.21
N LEU A 115 -49.45 35.40 1.46
CA LEU A 115 -48.38 34.88 2.31
C LEU A 115 -48.97 34.55 3.70
N LEU A 116 -48.78 33.29 4.13
CA LEU A 116 -49.20 32.78 5.45
C LEU A 116 -48.68 33.64 6.61
N ILE A 117 -47.56 34.35 6.38
CA ILE A 117 -46.92 35.24 7.35
C ILE A 117 -47.81 36.44 7.75
N HIS A 118 -48.70 36.87 6.87
CA HIS A 118 -49.63 37.99 7.12
C HIS A 118 -50.92 37.54 7.78
N THR A 119 -51.36 36.32 7.52
CA THR A 119 -52.62 35.77 8.06
C THR A 119 -52.43 35.11 9.43
N HIS A 120 -51.34 34.33 9.58
CA HIS A 120 -51.02 33.61 10.83
C HIS A 120 -49.54 33.66 11.18
N PRO A 121 -48.99 34.79 11.66
CA PRO A 121 -47.56 34.99 11.83
C PRO A 121 -46.89 34.01 12.79
N LYS A 122 -47.59 33.60 13.88
CA LYS A 122 -47.07 32.61 14.82
C LYS A 122 -46.89 31.23 14.17
N MET A 123 -47.85 30.80 13.36
CA MET A 123 -47.81 29.50 12.67
C MET A 123 -46.78 29.49 11.57
N ALA A 124 -46.68 30.58 10.80
CA ALA A 124 -45.64 30.74 9.77
C ALA A 124 -44.20 30.68 10.36
N TRP A 125 -44.01 31.35 11.51
CA TRP A 125 -42.70 31.31 12.22
C TRP A 125 -42.37 29.91 12.72
N THR A 126 -43.33 29.20 13.31
CA THR A 126 -43.14 27.82 13.76
C THR A 126 -42.79 26.87 12.61
N MET A 127 -43.52 26.96 11.50
CA MET A 127 -43.21 26.18 10.30
C MET A 127 -41.83 26.49 9.73
N MET A 128 -41.43 27.76 9.70
CA MET A 128 -40.12 28.18 9.25
C MET A 128 -39.01 27.61 10.12
N VAL A 129 -39.12 27.70 11.43
CA VAL A 129 -38.16 27.13 12.37
C VAL A 129 -38.06 25.61 12.21
N MET A 130 -39.20 24.90 12.14
CA MET A 130 -39.24 23.44 11.90
C MET A 130 -38.56 23.05 10.60
N THR A 131 -38.78 23.80 9.51
CA THR A 131 -38.16 23.55 8.21
C THR A 131 -36.65 23.70 8.28
N PHE A 132 -36.15 24.75 8.97
CA PHE A 132 -34.73 24.95 9.16
C PHE A 132 -34.07 23.85 10.02
N VAL A 133 -34.74 23.43 11.11
CA VAL A 133 -34.23 22.38 11.99
C VAL A 133 -34.20 21.02 11.26
N ILE A 134 -35.31 20.64 10.61
CA ILE A 134 -35.37 19.35 9.92
C ILE A 134 -34.46 19.33 8.68
N GLY A 135 -34.51 20.40 7.87
CA GLY A 135 -33.64 20.54 6.69
C GLY A 135 -32.17 20.54 7.04
N GLY A 136 -31.79 21.24 8.12
CA GLY A 136 -30.44 21.23 8.66
C GLY A 136 -29.99 19.85 9.16
N ALA A 137 -30.85 19.20 9.96
CA ALA A 137 -30.58 17.84 10.46
C ALA A 137 -30.42 16.82 9.33
N MET A 138 -31.26 16.89 8.29
CA MET A 138 -31.19 16.01 7.13
C MET A 138 -29.93 16.25 6.31
N THR A 139 -29.56 17.51 6.11
CA THR A 139 -28.31 17.86 5.42
C THR A 139 -27.10 17.37 6.21
N LEU A 140 -27.09 17.55 7.53
CA LEU A 140 -26.03 17.04 8.41
C LEU A 140 -25.93 15.52 8.34
N TYR A 141 -27.06 14.81 8.37
CA TYR A 141 -27.10 13.36 8.23
C TYR A 141 -26.44 12.90 6.92
N PHE A 142 -26.83 13.44 5.77
CA PHE A 142 -26.25 13.09 4.49
C PHE A 142 -24.75 13.45 4.41
N TYR A 143 -24.35 14.57 4.99
CA TYR A 143 -22.94 14.95 5.10
C TYR A 143 -22.13 13.92 5.89
N LEU A 144 -22.63 13.51 7.06
CA LEU A 144 -21.95 12.53 7.92
C LEU A 144 -21.85 11.15 7.26
N VAL A 145 -22.92 10.68 6.61
CA VAL A 145 -22.92 9.42 5.85
C VAL A 145 -21.94 9.49 4.68
N GLY A 146 -21.98 10.57 3.91
CA GLY A 146 -21.02 10.78 2.81
C GLY A 146 -19.58 10.81 3.27
N LYS A 147 -19.29 11.50 4.38
CA LYS A 147 -17.95 11.55 4.97
C LYS A 147 -17.51 10.18 5.48
N SER A 148 -18.40 9.42 6.13
CA SER A 148 -18.09 8.07 6.61
C SER A 148 -17.73 7.13 5.46
N ASN A 149 -18.53 7.11 4.41
CA ASN A 149 -18.26 6.29 3.21
C ASN A 149 -16.95 6.68 2.53
N TYR A 150 -16.65 7.98 2.45
CA TYR A 150 -15.37 8.45 1.90
C TYR A 150 -14.17 7.94 2.71
N LEU A 151 -14.24 8.07 4.05
CA LEU A 151 -13.16 7.61 4.94
C LEU A 151 -12.97 6.09 4.89
N GLN A 152 -14.06 5.32 4.78
CA GLN A 152 -13.99 3.87 4.61
C GLN A 152 -13.29 3.49 3.31
N ASN A 153 -13.66 4.11 2.19
CA ASN A 153 -13.03 3.88 0.90
C ASN A 153 -11.54 4.24 0.90
N GLU A 154 -11.15 5.33 1.56
CA GLU A 154 -9.76 5.75 1.72
C GLU A 154 -8.96 4.72 2.54
N LEU A 155 -9.54 4.24 3.64
CA LEU A 155 -8.93 3.20 4.48
C LEU A 155 -8.72 1.90 3.70
N GLU A 156 -9.73 1.44 2.95
CA GLU A 156 -9.63 0.24 2.11
C GLU A 156 -8.54 0.39 1.03
N ARG A 157 -8.45 1.56 0.38
CA ARG A 157 -7.39 1.84 -0.60
C ARG A 157 -6.00 1.77 0.03
N THR A 158 -5.83 2.39 1.19
CA THR A 158 -4.55 2.38 1.91
C THR A 158 -4.18 0.96 2.34
N GLN A 159 -5.13 0.18 2.83
CA GLN A 159 -4.91 -1.23 3.20
C GLN A 159 -4.50 -2.08 1.99
N ARG A 160 -5.17 -1.91 0.83
CA ARG A 160 -4.80 -2.61 -0.42
C ARG A 160 -3.39 -2.23 -0.87
N GLN A 161 -3.05 -0.94 -0.89
CA GLN A 161 -1.70 -0.47 -1.25
C GLN A 161 -0.63 -1.04 -0.31
N THR A 162 -0.91 -1.09 1.00
CA THR A 162 0.00 -1.69 1.98
C THR A 162 0.18 -3.18 1.74
N ALA A 163 -0.90 -3.91 1.48
CA ALA A 163 -0.85 -5.35 1.18
C ALA A 163 -0.10 -5.63 -0.14
N GLU A 164 -0.33 -4.83 -1.19
CA GLU A 164 0.41 -4.94 -2.46
C GLU A 164 1.90 -4.63 -2.29
N ALA A 165 2.24 -3.62 -1.49
CA ALA A 165 3.64 -3.30 -1.18
C ALA A 165 4.32 -4.42 -0.40
N GLN A 166 3.63 -5.02 0.58
CA GLN A 166 4.12 -6.18 1.32
C GLN A 166 4.31 -7.40 0.40
N LEU A 167 3.36 -7.65 -0.51
CA LEU A 167 3.46 -8.74 -1.48
C LEU A 167 4.67 -8.55 -2.41
N LYS A 168 4.87 -7.35 -2.96
CA LYS A 168 6.04 -7.02 -3.78
C LYS A 168 7.36 -7.18 -3.02
N LEU A 169 7.37 -6.82 -1.73
CA LEU A 169 8.54 -6.99 -0.89
C LEU A 169 8.84 -8.47 -0.67
N LEU A 170 7.83 -9.31 -0.46
CA LEU A 170 7.98 -10.77 -0.37
C LEU A 170 8.45 -11.38 -1.71
N GLU A 171 7.86 -10.95 -2.83
CA GLU A 171 8.28 -11.39 -4.16
C GLU A 171 9.76 -11.01 -4.46
N SER A 172 10.21 -9.83 -4.02
CA SER A 172 11.59 -9.40 -4.23
C SER A 172 12.63 -10.14 -3.38
N GLN A 173 12.18 -10.81 -2.31
CA GLN A 173 13.05 -11.63 -1.44
C GLN A 173 13.26 -13.05 -1.96
N LEU A 174 12.41 -13.50 -2.85
CA LEU A 174 12.57 -14.76 -3.57
C LEU A 174 13.11 -14.42 -4.95
N GLU A 175 14.33 -14.84 -5.28
CA GLU A 175 14.86 -14.67 -6.63
C GLU A 175 14.05 -15.55 -7.61
N PRO A 176 13.09 -14.98 -8.40
CA PRO A 176 12.17 -15.81 -9.20
C PRO A 176 12.93 -16.64 -10.24
N HIS A 177 13.98 -16.07 -10.81
CA HIS A 177 14.80 -16.73 -11.83
C HIS A 177 15.51 -17.98 -11.27
N MET A 178 16.05 -17.91 -10.06
CA MET A 178 16.67 -19.04 -9.38
C MET A 178 15.64 -20.16 -9.14
N LEU A 179 14.45 -19.82 -8.66
CA LEU A 179 13.37 -20.79 -8.40
C LEU A 179 12.95 -21.49 -9.70
N PHE A 180 12.69 -20.77 -10.79
CA PHE A 180 12.31 -21.37 -12.06
C PHE A 180 13.41 -22.29 -12.61
N ASN A 181 14.67 -21.88 -12.54
CA ASN A 181 15.78 -22.70 -12.97
C ASN A 181 15.96 -23.96 -12.11
N THR A 182 15.79 -23.82 -10.79
CA THR A 182 15.84 -24.96 -9.87
C THR A 182 14.73 -25.97 -10.14
N LEU A 183 13.49 -25.50 -10.34
CA LEU A 183 12.35 -26.36 -10.68
C LEU A 183 12.53 -27.03 -12.05
N ALA A 184 13.10 -26.32 -13.04
CA ALA A 184 13.41 -26.90 -14.35
C ALA A 184 14.43 -28.03 -14.23
N ASN A 185 15.51 -27.83 -13.46
CA ASN A 185 16.51 -28.85 -13.18
C ASN A 185 15.93 -30.04 -12.40
N LEU A 186 15.12 -29.76 -11.38
CA LEU A 186 14.42 -30.79 -10.60
C LEU A 186 13.57 -31.69 -11.51
N ARG A 187 12.83 -31.11 -12.44
CA ARG A 187 12.03 -31.86 -13.41
C ARG A 187 12.87 -32.82 -14.26
N VAL A 188 14.06 -32.39 -14.69
CA VAL A 188 14.99 -33.24 -15.46
C VAL A 188 15.57 -34.35 -14.56
N LEU A 189 15.98 -34.02 -13.34
CA LEU A 189 16.55 -34.98 -12.37
C LEU A 189 15.55 -36.06 -11.95
N ILE A 190 14.26 -35.76 -11.86
CA ILE A 190 13.22 -36.78 -11.55
C ILE A 190 13.31 -37.97 -12.52
N GLY A 191 13.62 -37.69 -13.80
CA GLY A 191 13.73 -38.75 -14.81
C GLY A 191 15.12 -39.42 -14.90
N LEU A 192 16.18 -38.70 -14.50
CA LEU A 192 17.56 -39.15 -14.67
C LEU A 192 18.20 -39.71 -13.36
N ASP A 193 17.96 -39.08 -12.24
CA ASP A 193 18.52 -39.41 -10.93
C ASP A 193 17.55 -39.01 -9.80
N PRO A 194 16.58 -39.88 -9.51
CA PRO A 194 15.54 -39.60 -8.52
C PRO A 194 16.08 -39.30 -7.11
N ALA A 195 17.24 -39.87 -6.74
CA ALA A 195 17.85 -39.63 -5.43
C ALA A 195 18.39 -38.19 -5.32
N LYS A 196 19.05 -37.73 -6.37
CA LYS A 196 19.48 -36.30 -6.44
C LYS A 196 18.28 -35.36 -6.55
N ALA A 197 17.22 -35.73 -7.25
CA ALA A 197 16.00 -34.93 -7.33
C ALA A 197 15.38 -34.74 -5.93
N GLN A 198 15.32 -35.81 -5.14
CA GLN A 198 14.81 -35.75 -3.75
C GLN A 198 15.68 -34.86 -2.87
N ALA A 199 17.00 -35.03 -2.90
CA ALA A 199 17.93 -34.18 -2.15
C ALA A 199 17.79 -32.69 -2.54
N MET A 200 17.67 -32.41 -3.85
CA MET A 200 17.44 -31.04 -4.36
C MET A 200 16.13 -30.44 -3.84
N LEU A 201 15.05 -31.23 -3.79
CA LEU A 201 13.76 -30.80 -3.26
C LEU A 201 13.85 -30.49 -1.76
N ASP A 202 14.53 -31.34 -0.98
CA ASP A 202 14.70 -31.13 0.45
C ASP A 202 15.49 -29.83 0.76
N HIS A 203 16.57 -29.59 0.04
CA HIS A 203 17.33 -28.34 0.15
C HIS A 203 16.52 -27.12 -0.29
N LEU A 204 15.71 -27.23 -1.34
CA LEU A 204 14.83 -26.13 -1.78
C LEU A 204 13.78 -25.79 -0.71
N ILE A 205 13.17 -26.81 -0.10
CA ILE A 205 12.21 -26.63 0.99
C ILE A 205 12.87 -25.96 2.20
N ALA A 206 14.07 -26.42 2.59
CA ALA A 206 14.83 -25.84 3.71
C ALA A 206 15.17 -24.36 3.44
N TYR A 207 15.67 -24.04 2.25
CA TYR A 207 15.98 -22.69 1.81
C TYR A 207 14.75 -21.76 1.85
N LEU A 208 13.62 -22.19 1.27
CA LEU A 208 12.39 -21.38 1.26
C LEU A 208 11.85 -21.14 2.68
N ARG A 209 11.85 -22.15 3.54
CA ARG A 209 11.44 -22.00 4.94
C ARG A 209 12.34 -21.01 5.69
N ALA A 210 13.65 -21.09 5.51
CA ALA A 210 14.61 -20.21 6.16
C ALA A 210 14.46 -18.75 5.67
N THR A 211 14.25 -18.54 4.37
CA THR A 211 14.03 -17.22 3.77
C THR A 211 12.74 -16.57 4.26
N LEU A 212 11.63 -17.33 4.31
CA LEU A 212 10.35 -16.83 4.82
C LEU A 212 10.38 -16.55 6.33
N ALA A 213 11.11 -17.36 7.11
CA ALA A 213 11.28 -17.12 8.55
C ALA A 213 12.08 -15.84 8.81
N ALA A 214 13.15 -15.60 8.07
CA ALA A 214 13.96 -14.38 8.17
C ALA A 214 13.18 -13.11 7.82
N SER A 215 12.32 -13.20 6.80
CA SER A 215 11.45 -12.10 6.40
C SER A 215 10.48 -11.67 7.50
N ARG A 216 9.97 -12.63 8.28
CA ARG A 216 9.06 -12.36 9.41
C ARG A 216 9.77 -11.77 10.65
N GLN A 217 11.07 -12.01 10.78
CA GLN A 217 11.88 -11.58 11.93
C GLN A 217 12.55 -10.21 11.73
N SER A 218 12.29 -9.51 10.64
CA SER A 218 12.91 -8.22 10.30
C SER A 218 12.73 -7.10 11.35
N GLY A 219 11.97 -7.35 12.43
CA GLY A 219 11.80 -6.44 13.57
C GLY A 219 12.65 -6.75 14.81
N HIS A 220 13.36 -7.90 14.86
CA HIS A 220 14.10 -8.36 16.04
C HIS A 220 15.54 -8.74 15.67
N ALA A 221 16.39 -7.74 15.47
CA ALA A 221 17.80 -7.92 15.12
C ALA A 221 18.64 -8.71 16.17
N ALA A 222 18.11 -8.94 17.36
CA ALA A 222 18.84 -9.52 18.47
C ALA A 222 19.02 -11.05 18.44
N THR A 223 18.43 -11.76 17.48
CA THR A 223 18.41 -13.24 17.49
C THR A 223 19.08 -13.88 16.26
N HIS A 224 19.55 -13.10 15.26
CA HIS A 224 20.20 -13.65 14.08
C HIS A 224 21.71 -13.61 14.23
N THR A 225 22.36 -14.78 14.16
CA THR A 225 23.79 -14.94 14.37
C THR A 225 24.52 -15.35 13.08
N LEU A 226 25.85 -15.22 13.07
CA LEU A 226 26.70 -15.73 11.99
C LEU A 226 26.48 -17.22 11.73
N ALA A 227 26.32 -18.03 12.77
CA ALA A 227 26.00 -19.46 12.62
C ALA A 227 24.72 -19.66 11.79
N THR A 228 23.67 -18.91 12.11
CA THR A 228 22.37 -19.00 11.38
C THR A 228 22.50 -18.55 9.93
N GLU A 229 23.28 -17.46 9.65
CA GLU A 229 23.54 -16.98 8.30
C GLU A 229 24.34 -18.00 7.49
N PHE A 230 25.43 -18.55 8.06
CA PHE A 230 26.26 -19.55 7.38
C PHE A 230 25.49 -20.87 7.14
N ALA A 231 24.65 -21.30 8.06
CA ALA A 231 23.78 -22.47 7.86
C ALA A 231 22.86 -22.26 6.64
N ARG A 232 22.25 -21.07 6.50
CA ARG A 232 21.42 -20.72 5.36
C ARG A 232 22.22 -20.67 4.06
N LEU A 233 23.41 -20.08 4.08
CA LEU A 233 24.30 -20.07 2.91
C LEU A 233 24.71 -21.47 2.50
N ASN A 234 24.93 -22.38 3.45
CA ASN A 234 25.21 -23.77 3.18
C ASN A 234 24.05 -24.45 2.44
N ASP A 235 22.80 -24.26 2.88
CA ASP A 235 21.62 -24.81 2.18
C ASP A 235 21.48 -24.27 0.76
N TYR A 236 21.68 -22.95 0.58
CA TYR A 236 21.67 -22.33 -0.74
C TYR A 236 22.78 -22.86 -1.65
N LEU A 237 24.02 -22.95 -1.15
CA LEU A 237 25.16 -23.43 -1.91
C LEU A 237 25.09 -24.93 -2.21
N ALA A 238 24.51 -25.74 -1.32
CA ALA A 238 24.22 -27.14 -1.60
C ALA A 238 23.22 -27.29 -2.76
N LEU A 239 22.19 -26.46 -2.80
CA LEU A 239 21.24 -26.41 -3.92
C LEU A 239 21.95 -26.02 -5.24
N MET A 240 22.83 -25.01 -5.19
CA MET A 240 23.63 -24.60 -6.36
C MET A 240 24.63 -25.67 -6.79
N ALA A 241 25.23 -26.40 -5.85
CA ALA A 241 26.14 -27.51 -6.15
C ALA A 241 25.43 -28.67 -6.88
N ILE A 242 24.18 -28.98 -6.54
CA ILE A 242 23.38 -29.97 -7.29
C ILE A 242 23.11 -29.44 -8.71
N ARG A 243 22.81 -28.13 -8.86
CA ARG A 243 22.50 -27.51 -10.16
C ARG A 243 23.71 -27.41 -11.08
N MET A 244 24.85 -26.97 -10.57
CA MET A 244 26.08 -26.74 -11.33
C MET A 244 26.95 -28.02 -11.44
N GLY A 245 26.68 -29.01 -10.58
CA GLY A 245 27.44 -30.26 -10.54
C GLY A 245 28.90 -30.03 -10.15
N PRO A 246 29.85 -30.75 -10.76
CA PRO A 246 31.28 -30.68 -10.42
C PRO A 246 31.95 -29.32 -10.77
N ARG A 247 31.17 -28.42 -11.37
CA ARG A 247 31.67 -27.09 -11.73
C ARG A 247 31.72 -26.12 -10.55
N LEU A 248 30.99 -26.40 -9.44
CA LEU A 248 30.97 -25.52 -8.27
C LEU A 248 31.74 -26.15 -7.09
N HIS A 249 32.74 -25.46 -6.64
CA HIS A 249 33.47 -25.77 -5.41
C HIS A 249 33.17 -24.73 -4.34
N VAL A 250 32.82 -25.17 -3.13
CA VAL A 250 32.35 -24.30 -2.04
C VAL A 250 33.26 -24.47 -0.83
N THR A 251 33.68 -23.37 -0.23
CA THR A 251 34.34 -23.34 1.08
C THR A 251 33.65 -22.36 2.00
N LEU A 252 33.19 -22.84 3.17
CA LEU A 252 32.63 -22.02 4.24
C LEU A 252 33.59 -22.06 5.43
N ASP A 253 34.11 -20.91 5.83
CA ASP A 253 35.09 -20.77 6.94
C ASP A 253 34.48 -19.86 8.02
N LEU A 254 33.93 -20.47 9.09
CA LEU A 254 33.35 -19.77 10.23
C LEU A 254 34.06 -20.25 11.52
N PRO A 255 34.94 -19.45 12.12
CA PRO A 255 35.57 -19.75 13.39
C PRO A 255 34.55 -19.92 14.52
N ALA A 256 34.82 -20.86 15.44
CA ALA A 256 33.88 -21.18 16.51
C ALA A 256 33.58 -19.99 17.45
N ASP A 257 34.55 -19.09 17.63
CA ASP A 257 34.41 -17.89 18.48
C ASP A 257 33.59 -16.77 17.85
N LEU A 258 33.22 -16.89 16.58
CA LEU A 258 32.39 -15.93 15.86
C LEU A 258 30.96 -16.43 15.61
N GLN A 259 30.65 -17.68 15.89
CA GLN A 259 29.35 -18.30 15.56
C GLN A 259 28.15 -17.55 16.16
N ASP A 260 28.26 -17.10 17.40
CA ASP A 260 27.18 -16.43 18.13
C ASP A 260 27.14 -14.91 17.91
N HIS A 261 28.04 -14.39 17.04
CA HIS A 261 28.06 -12.96 16.77
C HIS A 261 26.78 -12.51 16.07
N PRO A 262 26.06 -11.50 16.62
CA PRO A 262 24.81 -11.01 16.03
C PRO A 262 25.09 -10.21 14.76
N ILE A 263 24.35 -10.51 13.67
CA ILE A 263 24.37 -9.77 12.40
C ILE A 263 22.95 -9.57 11.87
N PRO A 264 22.73 -8.59 11.00
CA PRO A 264 21.46 -8.47 10.30
C PRO A 264 21.18 -9.70 9.43
N PRO A 265 19.95 -10.19 9.40
CA PRO A 265 19.59 -11.33 8.55
C PRO A 265 19.75 -11.01 7.06
N LEU A 266 20.11 -12.01 6.26
CA LEU A 266 20.29 -11.88 4.80
C LEU A 266 21.38 -10.86 4.41
N LEU A 267 22.45 -10.74 5.22
CA LEU A 267 23.54 -9.80 4.93
C LEU A 267 24.49 -10.35 3.86
N LEU A 268 24.90 -11.62 3.96
CA LEU A 268 25.85 -12.26 3.05
C LEU A 268 25.18 -12.91 1.84
N GLN A 269 23.91 -13.30 1.95
CA GLN A 269 23.21 -14.02 0.90
C GLN A 269 23.24 -13.27 -0.45
N PRO A 270 22.95 -11.96 -0.55
CA PRO A 270 23.00 -11.25 -1.84
C PRO A 270 24.40 -11.22 -2.46
N LEU A 271 25.46 -11.29 -1.63
CA LEU A 271 26.83 -11.35 -2.11
C LEU A 271 27.18 -12.71 -2.71
N VAL A 272 26.71 -13.78 -2.06
CA VAL A 272 26.87 -15.16 -2.55
C VAL A 272 26.05 -15.37 -3.82
N GLU A 273 24.82 -14.88 -3.89
CA GLU A 273 23.97 -14.91 -5.08
C GLU A 273 24.66 -14.21 -6.27
N ASN A 274 25.20 -13.00 -6.05
CA ASN A 274 25.96 -12.27 -7.08
C ASN A 274 27.21 -13.04 -7.57
N ALA A 275 27.97 -13.63 -6.64
CA ALA A 275 29.15 -14.41 -6.98
C ALA A 275 28.80 -15.63 -7.85
N ILE A 276 27.72 -16.34 -7.51
CA ILE A 276 27.23 -17.46 -8.32
C ILE A 276 26.71 -16.98 -9.69
N GLN A 277 25.78 -16.05 -9.72
CA GLN A 277 25.04 -15.65 -10.92
C GLN A 277 25.94 -14.93 -11.94
N HIS A 278 26.75 -14.01 -11.46
CA HIS A 278 27.56 -13.14 -12.32
C HIS A 278 29.02 -13.59 -12.44
N GLY A 279 29.54 -14.31 -11.44
CA GLY A 279 30.90 -14.81 -11.45
C GLY A 279 31.04 -16.22 -12.02
N LEU A 280 30.35 -17.19 -11.42
CA LEU A 280 30.63 -18.61 -11.64
C LEU A 280 29.73 -19.27 -12.70
N GLU A 281 28.45 -18.93 -12.80
CA GLU A 281 27.55 -19.50 -13.82
C GLU A 281 28.04 -19.25 -15.25
N PRO A 282 28.49 -18.03 -15.62
CA PRO A 282 28.98 -17.76 -16.97
C PRO A 282 30.32 -18.45 -17.29
N LYS A 283 31.08 -18.86 -16.27
CA LYS A 283 32.38 -19.52 -16.43
C LYS A 283 32.20 -20.99 -16.80
N VAL A 284 32.48 -21.38 -18.04
CA VAL A 284 32.24 -22.74 -18.55
C VAL A 284 32.97 -23.80 -17.71
N GLY A 285 34.19 -23.54 -17.27
CA GLY A 285 34.98 -24.43 -16.43
C GLY A 285 34.51 -24.52 -14.98
N GLY A 286 33.51 -23.73 -14.60
CA GLY A 286 33.13 -23.59 -13.21
C GLY A 286 34.14 -22.81 -12.37
N GLY A 287 34.02 -22.88 -11.06
CA GLY A 287 34.96 -22.18 -10.16
C GLY A 287 34.68 -22.44 -8.69
N HIS A 288 35.37 -21.65 -7.88
CA HIS A 288 35.38 -21.77 -6.43
C HIS A 288 34.78 -20.51 -5.78
N ILE A 289 33.89 -20.70 -4.80
CA ILE A 289 33.41 -19.67 -3.92
C ILE A 289 33.87 -19.92 -2.51
N VAL A 290 34.41 -18.90 -1.87
CA VAL A 290 34.87 -18.93 -0.48
C VAL A 290 34.08 -17.90 0.31
N VAL A 291 33.39 -18.33 1.37
CA VAL A 291 32.75 -17.44 2.34
C VAL A 291 33.47 -17.56 3.66
N LYS A 292 34.05 -16.46 4.11
CA LYS A 292 34.92 -16.45 5.30
C LYS A 292 34.51 -15.39 6.30
N ALA A 293 34.50 -15.73 7.58
CA ALA A 293 34.42 -14.79 8.69
C ALA A 293 35.74 -14.77 9.45
N SER A 294 36.26 -13.60 9.79
CA SER A 294 37.52 -13.45 10.53
C SER A 294 37.49 -12.17 11.38
N ARG A 295 38.33 -12.14 12.42
CA ARG A 295 38.63 -10.89 13.13
C ARG A 295 39.68 -10.13 12.35
N CYS A 296 39.49 -8.85 12.18
CA CYS A 296 40.42 -7.95 11.53
C CYS A 296 40.51 -6.63 12.35
N GLY A 297 41.28 -5.67 11.87
CA GLY A 297 41.50 -4.38 12.53
C GLY A 297 42.70 -4.35 13.43
N LEU A 298 42.91 -3.22 14.10
CA LEU A 298 44.00 -3.02 15.05
C LEU A 298 43.59 -3.53 16.43
N PRO A 299 44.55 -3.86 17.33
CA PRO A 299 44.25 -4.28 18.71
C PRO A 299 43.34 -3.33 19.45
N ASP A 300 43.48 -2.01 19.18
CA ASP A 300 42.67 -0.95 19.81
C ASP A 300 41.33 -0.68 19.06
N ALA A 301 41.17 -1.26 17.88
CA ALA A 301 39.93 -1.12 17.08
C ALA A 301 39.61 -2.44 16.37
N PRO A 302 39.16 -3.45 17.12
CA PRO A 302 38.84 -4.77 16.56
C PRO A 302 37.61 -4.66 15.65
N ALA A 303 37.67 -5.41 14.56
CA ALA A 303 36.54 -5.46 13.60
C ALA A 303 36.26 -6.91 13.19
N LEU A 304 35.01 -7.17 12.80
CA LEU A 304 34.58 -8.38 12.13
C LEU A 304 34.70 -8.17 10.61
N CYS A 305 35.39 -9.07 9.95
CA CYS A 305 35.57 -9.08 8.50
C CYS A 305 34.83 -10.29 7.92
N LEU A 306 33.86 -10.03 7.03
CA LEU A 306 33.10 -11.03 6.30
C LEU A 306 33.44 -10.91 4.83
N GLU A 307 33.92 -11.99 4.23
CA GLU A 307 34.41 -12.00 2.85
C GLU A 307 33.66 -13.06 2.03
N VAL A 308 33.21 -12.68 0.85
CA VAL A 308 32.71 -13.59 -0.17
C VAL A 308 33.63 -13.41 -1.39
N THR A 309 34.38 -14.44 -1.70
CA THR A 309 35.37 -14.41 -2.78
C THR A 309 35.03 -15.47 -3.82
N ASP A 310 34.98 -15.09 -5.08
CA ASP A 310 34.86 -15.99 -6.22
C ASP A 310 36.07 -15.90 -7.13
N ASP A 311 36.32 -16.95 -7.92
CA ASP A 311 37.30 -17.01 -8.99
C ASP A 311 36.63 -16.96 -10.37
N GLY A 312 35.43 -16.36 -10.45
CA GLY A 312 34.58 -16.28 -11.64
C GLY A 312 35.19 -15.44 -12.79
N VAL A 313 34.32 -15.05 -13.73
CA VAL A 313 34.75 -14.27 -14.92
C VAL A 313 35.21 -12.84 -14.59
N GLY A 314 34.92 -12.37 -13.37
CA GLY A 314 35.27 -11.01 -12.94
C GLY A 314 34.53 -9.92 -13.71
N THR A 315 35.00 -8.67 -13.57
CA THR A 315 34.34 -7.49 -14.18
C THR A 315 34.86 -7.12 -15.55
N GLN A 316 35.59 -7.99 -16.25
CA GLN A 316 36.28 -7.65 -17.51
C GLN A 316 35.36 -7.16 -18.65
N ASN A 317 34.02 -7.37 -18.56
CA ASN A 317 33.07 -6.88 -19.55
C ASN A 317 32.11 -5.78 -19.05
N SER A 318 32.33 -5.19 -17.87
CA SER A 318 31.42 -4.24 -17.27
C SER A 318 32.13 -3.09 -16.54
N LEU A 319 33.12 -2.44 -17.17
CA LEU A 319 33.61 -1.14 -16.69
C LEU A 319 33.26 -0.08 -17.72
N PRO A 320 32.47 0.95 -17.37
CA PRO A 320 33.08 2.14 -16.80
C PRO A 320 32.32 2.66 -15.56
N ASN A 321 33.08 2.96 -14.53
CA ASN A 321 32.71 3.58 -13.26
C ASN A 321 32.57 2.63 -12.06
N ALA A 322 33.68 2.51 -11.35
CA ALA A 322 33.77 1.86 -10.03
C ALA A 322 32.88 2.50 -8.93
N GLN A 323 32.05 3.50 -9.27
CA GLN A 323 31.08 4.17 -8.40
C GLN A 323 29.62 3.77 -8.68
N THR A 324 29.33 2.99 -9.70
CA THR A 324 27.96 2.59 -10.09
C THR A 324 27.79 1.06 -10.17
N GLY A 325 28.34 0.32 -9.22
CA GLY A 325 27.95 -1.07 -8.97
C GLY A 325 26.54 -1.11 -8.33
N ASN A 326 25.54 -0.57 -9.02
CA ASN A 326 24.12 -0.61 -8.63
C ASN A 326 23.47 -1.92 -9.09
N GLY A 327 24.07 -3.07 -8.77
CA GLY A 327 23.34 -4.31 -8.71
C GLY A 327 22.37 -4.23 -7.51
N PHE A 328 21.12 -4.61 -7.69
CA PHE A 328 20.08 -4.57 -6.65
C PHE A 328 20.57 -5.18 -5.31
N GLY A 329 21.36 -6.25 -5.36
CA GLY A 329 21.92 -6.92 -4.19
C GLY A 329 22.95 -6.10 -3.40
N THR A 330 23.85 -5.38 -4.08
CA THR A 330 24.90 -4.57 -3.41
C THR A 330 24.34 -3.31 -2.76
N ALA A 331 23.33 -2.70 -3.37
CA ALA A 331 22.60 -1.56 -2.78
C ALA A 331 21.89 -1.99 -1.48
N GLN A 332 21.27 -3.17 -1.48
CA GLN A 332 20.58 -3.72 -0.32
C GLN A 332 21.53 -4.02 0.85
N VAL A 333 22.73 -4.54 0.56
CA VAL A 333 23.76 -4.77 1.60
C VAL A 333 24.19 -3.43 2.23
N ARG A 334 24.45 -2.39 1.41
CA ARG A 334 24.83 -1.07 1.91
C ARG A 334 23.74 -0.45 2.78
N GLU A 335 22.49 -0.54 2.37
CA GLU A 335 21.35 -0.02 3.13
C GLU A 335 21.19 -0.73 4.48
N ARG A 336 21.33 -2.06 4.50
CA ARG A 336 21.27 -2.86 5.74
C ARG A 336 22.39 -2.51 6.70
N LEU A 337 23.63 -2.37 6.19
CA LEU A 337 24.78 -1.97 6.99
C LEU A 337 24.59 -0.56 7.56
N ALA A 338 24.14 0.39 6.74
CA ALA A 338 23.88 1.75 7.18
C ALA A 338 22.79 1.80 8.27
N THR A 339 21.74 0.99 8.11
CA THR A 339 20.63 0.92 9.10
C THR A 339 21.06 0.28 10.42
N ALA A 340 21.88 -0.80 10.36
CA ALA A 340 22.24 -1.56 11.56
C ALA A 340 23.45 -0.98 12.31
N TYR A 341 24.43 -0.45 11.59
CA TYR A 341 25.73 -0.07 12.15
C TYR A 341 26.14 1.39 11.86
N GLY A 342 25.38 2.11 11.04
CA GLY A 342 25.70 3.50 10.66
C GLY A 342 27.07 3.62 10.02
N THR A 343 27.94 4.46 10.59
CA THR A 343 29.33 4.69 10.11
C THR A 343 30.34 3.64 10.60
N HIS A 344 29.92 2.69 11.43
CA HIS A 344 30.82 1.65 11.98
C HIS A 344 30.93 0.41 11.09
N ALA A 345 30.34 0.42 9.90
CA ALA A 345 30.49 -0.65 8.92
C ALA A 345 30.87 -0.10 7.56
N ALA A 346 31.67 -0.87 6.82
CA ALA A 346 32.09 -0.58 5.45
C ALA A 346 31.81 -1.78 4.54
N PHE A 347 31.48 -1.52 3.28
CA PHE A 347 31.34 -2.53 2.23
C PHE A 347 32.17 -2.16 1.01
N GLU A 348 33.03 -3.09 0.60
CA GLU A 348 33.95 -2.92 -0.53
C GLU A 348 33.86 -4.10 -1.50
N MET A 349 34.05 -3.84 -2.77
CA MET A 349 34.23 -4.87 -3.80
C MET A 349 35.60 -4.70 -4.42
N ILE A 350 36.41 -5.73 -4.31
CA ILE A 350 37.81 -5.73 -4.72
C ILE A 350 37.97 -6.77 -5.83
N ALA A 351 38.61 -6.40 -6.95
CA ALA A 351 38.96 -7.37 -7.97
C ALA A 351 40.01 -8.35 -7.41
N ASN A 352 39.78 -9.65 -7.59
CA ASN A 352 40.74 -10.67 -7.15
C ASN A 352 41.94 -10.70 -8.10
N THR A 353 43.14 -10.94 -7.58
CA THR A 353 44.39 -10.88 -8.34
C THR A 353 44.52 -11.91 -9.46
N SER A 354 43.83 -13.05 -9.34
CA SER A 354 43.88 -14.14 -10.33
C SER A 354 42.69 -14.16 -11.28
N SER A 355 41.49 -13.87 -10.83
CA SER A 355 40.22 -13.64 -11.53
C SER A 355 39.10 -13.59 -10.49
N GLY A 356 37.93 -13.01 -10.85
CA GLY A 356 36.78 -12.94 -9.95
C GLY A 356 36.76 -11.71 -9.04
N ILE A 357 35.95 -11.75 -8.02
CA ILE A 357 35.67 -10.62 -7.12
C ILE A 357 35.74 -11.09 -5.66
N CYS A 358 36.25 -10.20 -4.80
CA CYS A 358 36.11 -10.30 -3.34
C CYS A 358 35.18 -9.20 -2.85
N ALA A 359 34.04 -9.58 -2.32
CA ALA A 359 33.11 -8.69 -1.62
C ALA A 359 33.40 -8.76 -0.12
N ARG A 360 33.81 -7.64 0.46
CA ARG A 360 34.21 -7.53 1.87
C ARG A 360 33.29 -6.62 2.64
N VAL A 361 32.78 -7.12 3.75
CA VAL A 361 32.05 -6.34 4.75
C VAL A 361 32.90 -6.25 6.01
N THR A 362 33.15 -5.05 6.50
CA THR A 362 33.88 -4.79 7.74
C THR A 362 32.96 -4.13 8.75
N ILE A 363 32.84 -4.69 9.95
CA ILE A 363 31.97 -4.20 11.04
C ILE A 363 32.85 -3.95 12.26
N GLY A 364 32.90 -2.71 12.75
CA GLY A 364 33.61 -2.37 13.99
C GLY A 364 32.98 -3.07 15.19
N LEU A 365 33.78 -3.80 15.94
CA LEU A 365 33.35 -4.41 17.19
C LEU A 365 33.46 -3.36 18.30
N LYS A 366 32.36 -3.11 19.02
CA LYS A 366 32.44 -2.28 20.24
C LYS A 366 33.24 -3.05 21.27
N SER A 367 34.32 -2.45 21.79
CA SER A 367 35.05 -2.94 22.95
C SER A 367 34.18 -2.97 24.21
#